data_21a03ba5ae8e560e4a7d30602e8be18b
#
_entry.id   21a03ba5ae8e560e4a7d30602e8be18b
#
_cell.length_a   1.000
_cell.length_b   1.000
_cell.length_c   1.000
_cell.angle_alpha   90.00
_cell.angle_beta   90.00
_cell.angle_gamma   90.00
#
_symmetry.space_group_name_H-M   'P 1'
#
loop_
_entity.id
_entity.type
_entity.pdbx_description
1 polymer ?
#
loop_
_entity_poly.entity_id
_entity_poly.type
_entity_poly.pdbx_seq_one_letter_code
_entity_poly.pdbx_strand_id
1 'polypeptide(L)'
;MKKKYLVPAAAAAAALVLLAAALLWYGRSRSFRAVFPLSGSVEVSCRAQWTPEEGQGYARDLTGEQTSQVLGALKEQQLRRRYGDLLPWGGEGPVTSSMGESLLLTFRDRSAVSCELLFLGDRMWLHDLERDWGASYSLSGGQVFQEELTGVVYELVRPKAETVGTVYADLDGDGSDETVRLCAEETVEPDESGVPLVTDEAALRPYRLETEVDGRAVACALGDAGERYEGVARLFVTADRAGAPVIVAGLSEEGESGELAVYALSWDSGTGSFVRLEAPRYSIQGLLEGTTAHVVVPETGNAEDLDLNWWLSRQNAQTAPEAGQPGAPEQAGGTCGVGPAEQGIQVIQPLWNRDQAEKMGWLVTQVTWKDREPAVVSQYFDWQAEAAE
;
A
#
# COMPACT_ATOMS: atom_id res chain seq x y z
N MET A 1 -61.53 -58.29 14.07
CA MET A 1 -60.87 -57.10 14.66
C MET A 1 -59.45 -56.76 14.06
N LYS A 2 -58.99 -57.34 12.97
CA LYS A 2 -57.60 -57.07 12.46
C LYS A 2 -57.47 -56.00 11.35
N LYS A 3 -58.56 -55.47 10.78
CA LYS A 3 -58.47 -54.51 9.69
C LYS A 3 -58.32 -53.03 10.12
N LYS A 4 -58.66 -52.67 11.39
CA LYS A 4 -58.62 -51.30 11.85
C LYS A 4 -57.20 -50.74 12.10
N TYR A 5 -56.17 -51.60 12.26
CA TYR A 5 -54.79 -51.17 12.52
C TYR A 5 -53.88 -51.23 11.27
N LEU A 6 -54.30 -51.84 10.19
CA LEU A 6 -53.53 -51.98 8.96
C LEU A 6 -53.41 -50.67 8.19
N VAL A 7 -54.46 -49.88 8.18
CA VAL A 7 -54.48 -48.57 7.46
C VAL A 7 -53.53 -47.52 8.12
N PRO A 8 -53.58 -47.31 9.46
CA PRO A 8 -52.66 -46.37 10.07
C PRO A 8 -51.19 -46.85 10.04
N ALA A 9 -50.94 -48.16 10.08
CA ALA A 9 -49.56 -48.71 9.97
C ALA A 9 -49.01 -48.52 8.55
N ALA A 10 -49.79 -48.71 7.52
CA ALA A 10 -49.40 -48.46 6.12
C ALA A 10 -49.18 -47.00 5.83
N ALA A 11 -50.01 -46.10 6.39
CA ALA A 11 -49.82 -44.66 6.29
C ALA A 11 -48.56 -44.19 7.00
N ALA A 12 -48.26 -44.70 8.18
CA ALA A 12 -47.03 -44.39 8.94
C ALA A 12 -45.77 -44.90 8.19
N ALA A 13 -45.83 -46.10 7.61
CA ALA A 13 -44.72 -46.62 6.78
C ALA A 13 -44.49 -45.80 5.52
N ALA A 14 -45.55 -45.38 4.83
CA ALA A 14 -45.46 -44.49 3.68
C ALA A 14 -44.87 -43.11 4.05
N ALA A 15 -45.29 -42.53 5.18
CA ALA A 15 -44.73 -41.28 5.68
C ALA A 15 -43.23 -41.39 6.01
N LEU A 16 -42.79 -42.50 6.65
CA LEU A 16 -41.40 -42.78 6.92
C LEU A 16 -40.56 -42.92 5.63
N VAL A 17 -41.10 -43.64 4.63
CA VAL A 17 -40.44 -43.77 3.31
C VAL A 17 -40.31 -42.43 2.61
N LEU A 18 -41.35 -41.61 2.63
CA LEU A 18 -41.32 -40.24 2.08
C LEU A 18 -40.34 -39.33 2.82
N LEU A 19 -40.29 -39.44 4.16
CA LEU A 19 -39.34 -38.69 4.96
C LEU A 19 -37.92 -39.12 4.66
N ALA A 20 -37.65 -40.45 4.60
CA ALA A 20 -36.35 -40.97 4.23
C ALA A 20 -35.93 -40.56 2.80
N ALA A 21 -36.83 -40.59 1.84
CA ALA A 21 -36.59 -40.13 0.50
C ALA A 21 -36.30 -38.62 0.44
N ALA A 22 -37.05 -37.82 1.21
CA ALA A 22 -36.83 -36.39 1.32
C ALA A 22 -35.45 -36.07 1.95
N LEU A 23 -35.06 -36.79 3.02
CA LEU A 23 -33.73 -36.64 3.65
C LEU A 23 -32.62 -37.05 2.71
N LEU A 24 -32.76 -38.18 1.99
CA LEU A 24 -31.78 -38.59 0.98
C LEU A 24 -31.66 -37.59 -0.16
N TRP A 25 -32.78 -37.06 -0.63
CA TRP A 25 -32.78 -36.01 -1.67
C TRP A 25 -32.18 -34.71 -1.17
N TYR A 26 -32.44 -34.33 0.09
CA TYR A 26 -31.90 -33.14 0.73
C TYR A 26 -30.35 -33.20 0.86
N GLY A 27 -29.82 -34.33 1.38
CA GLY A 27 -28.40 -34.56 1.59
C GLY A 27 -27.61 -35.02 0.37
N ARG A 28 -28.24 -35.06 -0.85
CA ARG A 28 -27.50 -35.45 -2.05
C ARG A 28 -26.43 -34.43 -2.42
N SER A 29 -25.32 -34.95 -3.00
CA SER A 29 -24.28 -34.09 -3.56
C SER A 29 -24.81 -33.27 -4.75
N ARG A 30 -24.39 -32.01 -4.82
CA ARG A 30 -24.72 -31.07 -5.90
C ARG A 30 -23.46 -30.35 -6.30
N SER A 31 -23.31 -30.03 -7.60
CA SER A 31 -22.19 -29.17 -8.02
C SER A 31 -22.36 -27.75 -7.46
N PHE A 32 -21.27 -27.08 -7.20
CA PHE A 32 -21.27 -25.66 -6.78
C PHE A 32 -22.12 -24.82 -7.74
N ARG A 33 -21.95 -25.01 -9.05
CA ARG A 33 -22.70 -24.31 -10.08
C ARG A 33 -24.23 -24.44 -9.93
N ALA A 34 -24.71 -25.56 -9.40
CA ALA A 34 -26.14 -25.80 -9.23
C ALA A 34 -26.75 -25.09 -8.00
N VAL A 35 -25.92 -24.62 -7.08
CA VAL A 35 -26.35 -23.94 -5.86
C VAL A 35 -25.96 -22.45 -5.85
N PHE A 36 -24.98 -22.06 -6.66
CA PHE A 36 -24.49 -20.68 -6.70
C PHE A 36 -25.50 -19.77 -7.43
N PRO A 37 -26.05 -18.73 -6.76
CA PRO A 37 -27.15 -17.94 -7.30
C PRO A 37 -26.79 -17.19 -8.59
N LEU A 38 -25.52 -16.74 -8.72
CA LEU A 38 -25.03 -15.93 -9.83
C LEU A 38 -24.47 -16.76 -11.00
N SER A 39 -24.73 -18.06 -11.05
CA SER A 39 -24.16 -18.97 -12.08
C SER A 39 -24.51 -18.60 -13.52
N GLY A 40 -25.50 -17.74 -13.75
CA GLY A 40 -25.93 -17.22 -15.05
C GLY A 40 -25.59 -15.77 -15.34
N SER A 41 -25.00 -15.06 -14.38
CA SER A 41 -24.64 -13.65 -14.53
C SER A 41 -23.45 -13.44 -15.45
N VAL A 42 -23.49 -12.41 -16.28
CA VAL A 42 -22.47 -12.09 -17.29
C VAL A 42 -21.29 -11.36 -16.64
N GLU A 43 -21.56 -10.49 -15.69
CA GLU A 43 -20.56 -9.73 -14.95
C GLU A 43 -20.75 -9.95 -13.46
N VAL A 44 -19.78 -10.59 -12.85
CA VAL A 44 -19.74 -10.83 -11.41
C VAL A 44 -18.43 -10.27 -10.89
N SER A 45 -18.50 -9.34 -9.94
CA SER A 45 -17.36 -8.90 -9.14
C SER A 45 -17.31 -9.66 -7.82
N CYS A 46 -16.12 -9.80 -7.26
CA CYS A 46 -15.92 -10.49 -6.00
C CYS A 46 -15.03 -9.64 -5.09
N ARG A 47 -15.47 -9.43 -3.87
CA ARG A 47 -14.62 -9.01 -2.78
C ARG A 47 -14.24 -10.23 -1.96
N ALA A 48 -12.96 -10.46 -1.81
CA ALA A 48 -12.44 -11.53 -0.98
C ALA A 48 -11.87 -10.95 0.32
N GLN A 49 -12.19 -11.60 1.43
CA GLN A 49 -11.65 -11.27 2.76
C GLN A 49 -11.11 -12.54 3.39
N TRP A 50 -9.84 -12.50 3.75
CA TRP A 50 -9.18 -13.54 4.51
C TRP A 50 -8.92 -13.05 5.93
N THR A 51 -9.26 -13.87 6.93
CA THR A 51 -9.03 -13.60 8.33
C THR A 51 -8.28 -14.79 8.93
N PRO A 52 -7.03 -14.59 9.40
CA PRO A 52 -6.25 -15.66 10.03
C PRO A 52 -6.80 -16.03 11.40
N GLU A 53 -6.34 -17.15 11.95
CA GLU A 53 -6.63 -17.52 13.33
C GLU A 53 -6.03 -16.52 14.33
N GLU A 54 -4.81 -16.04 14.04
CA GLU A 54 -4.11 -14.99 14.79
C GLU A 54 -3.54 -13.94 13.85
N GLY A 55 -3.61 -12.67 14.22
CA GLY A 55 -3.05 -11.56 13.47
C GLY A 55 -4.07 -10.77 12.65
N GLN A 56 -3.57 -10.01 11.69
CA GLN A 56 -4.36 -9.10 10.86
C GLN A 56 -4.86 -9.79 9.60
N GLY A 57 -6.15 -9.75 9.36
CA GLY A 57 -6.76 -10.16 8.10
C GLY A 57 -6.70 -9.07 7.05
N TYR A 58 -6.98 -9.43 5.79
CA TYR A 58 -7.01 -8.52 4.65
C TYR A 58 -8.23 -8.76 3.79
N ALA A 59 -8.72 -7.69 3.17
CA ALA A 59 -9.74 -7.74 2.14
C ALA A 59 -9.23 -7.05 0.87
N ARG A 60 -9.76 -7.49 -0.29
CA ARG A 60 -9.49 -6.86 -1.60
C ARG A 60 -10.68 -7.06 -2.53
N ASP A 61 -11.01 -6.04 -3.30
CA ASP A 61 -11.88 -6.16 -4.44
C ASP A 61 -11.09 -6.79 -5.60
N LEU A 62 -11.51 -7.98 -6.04
CA LEU A 62 -10.79 -8.76 -7.05
C LEU A 62 -11.09 -8.25 -8.45
N THR A 63 -10.08 -8.25 -9.32
CA THR A 63 -10.26 -8.00 -10.76
C THR A 63 -11.14 -9.09 -11.39
N GLY A 64 -11.64 -8.86 -12.61
CA GLY A 64 -12.44 -9.86 -13.33
C GLY A 64 -11.68 -11.17 -13.58
N GLU A 65 -10.38 -11.12 -13.81
CA GLU A 65 -9.52 -12.29 -13.98
C GLU A 65 -9.38 -13.06 -12.65
N GLN A 66 -9.06 -12.36 -11.56
CA GLN A 66 -8.94 -12.95 -10.23
C GLN A 66 -10.28 -13.55 -9.76
N THR A 67 -11.39 -12.84 -9.98
CA THR A 67 -12.74 -13.37 -9.71
C THR A 67 -12.99 -14.67 -10.49
N SER A 68 -12.60 -14.72 -11.76
CA SER A 68 -12.72 -15.91 -12.60
C SER A 68 -11.85 -17.06 -12.10
N GLN A 69 -10.67 -16.79 -11.57
CA GLN A 69 -9.78 -17.77 -10.97
C GLN A 69 -10.44 -18.39 -9.72
N VAL A 70 -10.95 -17.58 -8.80
CA VAL A 70 -11.66 -18.06 -7.59
C VAL A 70 -12.90 -18.86 -7.95
N LEU A 71 -13.73 -18.37 -8.87
CA LEU A 71 -14.91 -19.10 -9.34
C LEU A 71 -14.52 -20.40 -10.06
N GLY A 72 -13.39 -20.43 -10.76
CA GLY A 72 -12.83 -21.64 -11.40
C GLY A 72 -12.55 -22.73 -10.37
N ALA A 73 -11.87 -22.40 -9.28
CA ALA A 73 -11.57 -23.32 -8.20
C ALA A 73 -12.86 -23.86 -7.52
N LEU A 74 -13.87 -23.00 -7.37
CA LEU A 74 -15.15 -23.37 -6.77
C LEU A 74 -16.03 -24.25 -7.67
N LYS A 75 -16.01 -24.05 -9.01
CA LYS A 75 -16.89 -24.74 -9.97
C LYS A 75 -16.76 -26.26 -9.94
N GLU A 76 -15.58 -26.76 -9.64
CA GLU A 76 -15.28 -28.19 -9.59
C GLU A 76 -15.78 -28.85 -8.31
N GLN A 77 -16.18 -28.06 -7.31
CA GLN A 77 -16.57 -28.58 -6.01
C GLN A 77 -17.96 -29.21 -6.01
N GLN A 78 -18.04 -30.34 -5.29
CA GLN A 78 -19.30 -31.01 -4.95
C GLN A 78 -19.67 -30.62 -3.52
N LEU A 79 -20.90 -30.15 -3.37
CA LEU A 79 -21.45 -29.65 -2.12
C LEU A 79 -22.50 -30.59 -1.60
N ARG A 80 -22.45 -30.92 -0.33
CA ARG A 80 -23.47 -31.72 0.34
C ARG A 80 -24.14 -30.88 1.43
N ARG A 81 -25.44 -30.63 1.30
CA ARG A 81 -26.21 -29.87 2.25
C ARG A 81 -26.26 -30.56 3.62
N ARG A 82 -26.14 -29.82 4.69
CA ARG A 82 -26.11 -30.37 6.05
C ARG A 82 -27.53 -30.50 6.59
N TYR A 83 -27.80 -31.59 7.30
CA TYR A 83 -29.09 -31.83 7.92
C TYR A 83 -29.38 -30.91 9.14
N GLY A 84 -28.33 -30.32 9.73
CA GLY A 84 -28.45 -29.34 10.83
C GLY A 84 -29.34 -28.16 10.49
N ASP A 85 -29.33 -27.73 9.23
CA ASP A 85 -30.16 -26.61 8.75
C ASP A 85 -31.67 -26.90 8.78
N LEU A 86 -32.07 -28.16 8.98
CA LEU A 86 -33.45 -28.55 9.11
C LEU A 86 -34.01 -28.35 10.52
N LEU A 87 -33.15 -28.08 11.50
CA LEU A 87 -33.56 -27.90 12.89
C LEU A 87 -33.88 -26.43 13.16
N PRO A 88 -34.94 -26.09 13.92
CA PRO A 88 -35.35 -24.70 14.16
C PRO A 88 -34.29 -23.80 14.82
N TRP A 89 -33.28 -24.43 15.46
CA TRP A 89 -32.16 -23.76 16.10
C TRP A 89 -30.84 -23.89 15.32
N GLY A 90 -30.87 -24.49 14.14
CA GLY A 90 -29.69 -24.67 13.28
C GLY A 90 -29.43 -23.52 12.30
N GLY A 91 -30.28 -22.49 12.30
CA GLY A 91 -30.23 -21.38 11.36
C GLY A 91 -29.56 -20.10 11.89
N GLU A 92 -28.90 -20.14 13.02
CA GLU A 92 -28.03 -19.01 13.39
C GLU A 92 -26.86 -18.95 12.42
N GLY A 93 -26.78 -17.82 11.68
CA GLY A 93 -25.65 -17.55 10.81
C GLY A 93 -24.33 -17.66 11.54
N PRO A 94 -23.24 -17.86 10.86
CA PRO A 94 -21.94 -18.06 11.48
C PRO A 94 -21.58 -16.84 12.34
N VAL A 95 -21.35 -17.08 13.64
CA VAL A 95 -20.80 -16.06 14.55
C VAL A 95 -19.32 -15.94 14.23
N THR A 96 -18.95 -14.89 13.49
CA THR A 96 -17.60 -14.66 12.97
C THR A 96 -16.55 -14.29 14.03
N SER A 97 -16.93 -14.10 15.29
CA SER A 97 -16.10 -13.43 16.30
C SER A 97 -15.14 -14.32 17.10
N SER A 98 -15.07 -15.65 16.86
CA SER A 98 -14.20 -16.52 17.68
C SER A 98 -13.76 -17.83 17.01
N MET A 99 -13.77 -17.95 15.72
CA MET A 99 -13.60 -19.24 15.04
C MET A 99 -12.47 -19.20 14.02
N GLY A 100 -11.22 -19.42 14.44
CA GLY A 100 -10.13 -19.84 13.57
C GLY A 100 -9.99 -19.08 12.22
N GLU A 101 -9.16 -19.59 11.36
CA GLU A 101 -8.98 -19.03 9.99
C GLU A 101 -10.28 -19.11 9.18
N SER A 102 -10.66 -17.98 8.57
CA SER A 102 -11.90 -17.87 7.78
C SER A 102 -11.67 -17.13 6.46
N LEU A 103 -12.47 -17.50 5.46
CA LEU A 103 -12.50 -16.86 4.15
C LEU A 103 -13.93 -16.45 3.83
N LEU A 104 -14.15 -15.15 3.62
CA LEU A 104 -15.43 -14.58 3.17
C LEU A 104 -15.28 -14.09 1.72
N LEU A 105 -16.14 -14.58 0.84
CA LEU A 105 -16.24 -14.14 -0.54
C LEU A 105 -17.62 -13.47 -0.73
N THR A 106 -17.60 -12.17 -1.01
CA THR A 106 -18.82 -11.38 -1.28
C THR A 106 -18.92 -11.13 -2.78
N PHE A 107 -19.94 -11.69 -3.41
CA PHE A 107 -20.19 -11.54 -4.84
C PHE A 107 -21.25 -10.49 -5.10
N ARG A 108 -21.00 -9.68 -6.13
CA ARG A 108 -21.91 -8.60 -6.55
C ARG A 108 -22.27 -8.77 -8.02
N ASP A 109 -23.53 -8.54 -8.34
CA ASP A 109 -24.02 -8.38 -9.69
C ASP A 109 -24.48 -6.92 -9.87
N ARG A 110 -23.89 -6.20 -10.83
CA ARG A 110 -24.21 -4.80 -11.15
C ARG A 110 -24.25 -3.87 -9.94
N SER A 111 -23.23 -3.92 -9.12
CA SER A 111 -23.04 -3.11 -7.90
C SER A 111 -23.94 -3.45 -6.69
N ALA A 112 -24.82 -4.42 -6.78
CA ALA A 112 -25.55 -4.93 -5.62
C ALA A 112 -24.88 -6.19 -5.06
N VAL A 113 -24.77 -6.32 -3.74
CA VAL A 113 -24.34 -7.57 -3.09
C VAL A 113 -25.45 -8.59 -3.26
N SER A 114 -25.14 -9.69 -3.93
CA SER A 114 -26.13 -10.71 -4.27
C SER A 114 -25.92 -12.01 -3.50
N CYS A 115 -24.68 -12.31 -3.11
CA CYS A 115 -24.36 -13.58 -2.49
C CYS A 115 -23.07 -13.48 -1.65
N GLU A 116 -23.08 -14.13 -0.50
CA GLU A 116 -21.91 -14.30 0.37
C GLU A 116 -21.59 -15.79 0.57
N LEU A 117 -20.32 -16.13 0.50
CA LEU A 117 -19.79 -17.45 0.82
C LEU A 117 -18.79 -17.31 1.95
N LEU A 118 -19.10 -17.93 3.09
CA LEU A 118 -18.17 -18.01 4.22
C LEU A 118 -17.66 -19.44 4.36
N PHE A 119 -16.33 -19.59 4.38
CA PHE A 119 -15.64 -20.86 4.59
C PHE A 119 -15.01 -20.91 5.96
N LEU A 120 -15.26 -22.00 6.68
CA LEU A 120 -14.72 -22.30 8.02
C LEU A 120 -14.47 -23.80 8.14
N GLY A 121 -13.23 -24.24 8.19
CA GLY A 121 -12.85 -25.65 8.24
C GLY A 121 -13.41 -26.42 7.04
N ASP A 122 -14.17 -27.49 7.27
CA ASP A 122 -14.79 -28.32 6.25
C ASP A 122 -16.14 -27.78 5.75
N ARG A 123 -16.51 -26.56 6.12
CA ARG A 123 -17.85 -25.99 5.93
C ARG A 123 -17.83 -24.76 5.05
N MET A 124 -18.89 -24.64 4.25
CA MET A 124 -19.22 -23.42 3.51
C MET A 124 -20.64 -23.00 3.86
N TRP A 125 -20.82 -21.73 4.20
CA TRP A 125 -22.15 -21.11 4.28
C TRP A 125 -22.35 -20.27 3.02
N LEU A 126 -23.52 -20.43 2.40
CA LEU A 126 -23.97 -19.61 1.30
C LEU A 126 -25.15 -18.80 1.77
N HIS A 127 -25.10 -17.50 1.62
CA HIS A 127 -26.18 -16.56 1.85
C HIS A 127 -26.55 -15.86 0.54
N ASP A 128 -27.75 -16.12 0.05
CA ASP A 128 -28.36 -15.45 -1.13
C ASP A 128 -29.15 -14.27 -0.61
N LEU A 129 -28.63 -13.07 -0.76
CA LEU A 129 -29.21 -11.84 -0.21
C LEU A 129 -30.46 -11.39 -0.97
N GLU A 130 -30.58 -11.76 -2.25
CA GLU A 130 -31.77 -11.41 -3.03
C GLU A 130 -33.02 -12.18 -2.56
N ARG A 131 -32.81 -13.43 -2.11
CA ARG A 131 -33.91 -14.31 -1.69
C ARG A 131 -34.04 -14.42 -0.18
N ASP A 132 -33.18 -13.71 0.57
CA ASP A 132 -33.06 -13.82 2.03
C ASP A 132 -33.01 -15.29 2.48
N TRP A 133 -32.10 -16.03 1.82
CA TRP A 133 -31.98 -17.47 2.03
C TRP A 133 -30.53 -17.86 2.29
N GLY A 134 -30.33 -18.72 3.28
CA GLY A 134 -29.03 -19.27 3.63
C GLY A 134 -29.01 -20.77 3.77
N ALA A 135 -27.86 -21.38 3.51
CA ALA A 135 -27.64 -22.81 3.74
C ALA A 135 -26.17 -23.12 4.03
N SER A 136 -25.94 -24.17 4.83
CA SER A 136 -24.62 -24.69 5.06
C SER A 136 -24.37 -25.99 4.28
N TYR A 137 -23.14 -26.12 3.82
CA TYR A 137 -22.68 -27.25 3.02
C TYR A 137 -21.36 -27.82 3.58
N SER A 138 -21.21 -29.13 3.46
CA SER A 138 -19.90 -29.78 3.56
C SER A 138 -19.28 -29.82 2.17
N LEU A 139 -17.97 -29.55 2.12
CA LEU A 139 -17.19 -29.56 0.87
C LEU A 139 -16.72 -30.99 0.54
N SER A 140 -16.64 -31.35 -0.74
CA SER A 140 -16.08 -32.61 -1.19
C SER A 140 -14.59 -32.54 -1.00
N GLY A 141 -13.76 -32.28 -0.72
CA GLY A 141 -12.31 -32.16 -0.40
C GLY A 141 -12.09 -31.81 1.07
N GLY A 142 -13.16 -31.44 1.77
CA GLY A 142 -13.11 -31.09 3.18
C GLY A 142 -12.10 -29.97 3.48
N GLN A 143 -11.29 -30.16 4.50
CA GLN A 143 -10.30 -29.19 4.95
C GLN A 143 -9.19 -28.96 3.92
N VAL A 144 -8.76 -30.00 3.16
CA VAL A 144 -7.71 -29.86 2.16
C VAL A 144 -8.10 -28.85 1.07
N PHE A 145 -9.33 -28.93 0.57
CA PHE A 145 -9.81 -27.95 -0.41
C PHE A 145 -9.88 -26.54 0.17
N GLN A 146 -10.30 -26.38 1.42
CA GLN A 146 -10.32 -25.08 2.05
C GLN A 146 -8.91 -24.51 2.19
N GLU A 147 -7.93 -25.28 2.63
CA GLU A 147 -6.54 -24.85 2.72
C GLU A 147 -6.00 -24.41 1.36
N GLU A 148 -6.29 -25.16 0.29
CA GLU A 148 -5.92 -24.78 -1.07
C GLU A 148 -6.61 -23.48 -1.52
N LEU A 149 -7.92 -23.33 -1.31
CA LEU A 149 -8.67 -22.12 -1.65
C LEU A 149 -8.20 -20.93 -0.84
N THR A 150 -7.99 -21.11 0.47
CA THR A 150 -7.45 -20.07 1.35
C THR A 150 -6.07 -19.62 0.89
N GLY A 151 -5.19 -20.54 0.51
CA GLY A 151 -3.87 -20.23 -0.05
C GLY A 151 -3.96 -19.38 -1.31
N VAL A 152 -4.84 -19.75 -2.25
CA VAL A 152 -5.08 -18.97 -3.47
C VAL A 152 -5.60 -17.58 -3.14
N VAL A 153 -6.60 -17.46 -2.28
CA VAL A 153 -7.19 -16.17 -1.93
C VAL A 153 -6.22 -15.32 -1.13
N TYR A 154 -5.48 -15.89 -0.19
CA TYR A 154 -4.44 -15.17 0.56
C TYR A 154 -3.44 -14.50 -0.39
N GLU A 155 -2.94 -15.23 -1.40
CA GLU A 155 -2.03 -14.65 -2.41
C GLU A 155 -2.68 -13.55 -3.25
N LEU A 156 -3.99 -13.50 -3.34
CA LEU A 156 -4.72 -12.43 -4.03
C LEU A 156 -4.97 -11.21 -3.15
N VAL A 157 -5.25 -11.41 -1.85
CA VAL A 157 -5.67 -10.32 -0.95
C VAL A 157 -4.54 -9.71 -0.13
N ARG A 158 -3.44 -10.44 0.10
CA ARG A 158 -2.32 -9.89 0.87
C ARG A 158 -1.71 -8.67 0.18
N PRO A 159 -1.24 -7.68 0.95
CA PRO A 159 -0.49 -6.57 0.39
C PRO A 159 0.76 -7.06 -0.35
N LYS A 160 1.01 -6.48 -1.51
CA LYS A 160 2.19 -6.77 -2.32
C LYS A 160 3.13 -5.59 -2.32
N ALA A 161 4.38 -5.85 -2.60
CA ALA A 161 5.38 -4.82 -2.85
C ALA A 161 5.87 -4.94 -4.30
N GLU A 162 5.95 -3.80 -4.97
CA GLU A 162 6.45 -3.68 -6.33
C GLU A 162 7.84 -3.05 -6.31
N THR A 163 8.83 -3.66 -6.98
CA THR A 163 10.15 -3.04 -7.15
C THR A 163 10.04 -1.89 -8.13
N VAL A 164 10.24 -0.67 -7.67
CA VAL A 164 10.14 0.58 -8.45
C VAL A 164 11.52 1.16 -8.79
N GLY A 165 12.58 0.67 -8.16
CA GLY A 165 13.95 1.07 -8.46
C GLY A 165 14.96 0.04 -7.95
N THR A 166 16.16 0.04 -8.56
CA THR A 166 17.26 -0.85 -8.17
C THR A 166 18.57 -0.11 -8.30
N VAL A 167 19.43 -0.26 -7.30
CA VAL A 167 20.81 0.20 -7.31
C VAL A 167 21.75 -0.91 -6.82
N TYR A 168 23.05 -0.74 -7.07
CA TYR A 168 24.09 -1.71 -6.70
C TYR A 168 25.14 -1.01 -5.85
N ALA A 169 25.56 -1.64 -4.77
CA ALA A 169 26.56 -1.10 -3.85
C ALA A 169 27.21 -2.23 -3.04
N ASP A 170 28.52 -2.17 -2.87
CA ASP A 170 29.27 -3.03 -1.96
C ASP A 170 29.02 -2.57 -0.51
N LEU A 171 27.97 -3.11 0.10
CA LEU A 171 27.48 -2.67 1.41
C LEU A 171 28.35 -3.16 2.57
N ASP A 172 28.87 -4.37 2.47
CA ASP A 172 29.64 -5.01 3.55
C ASP A 172 31.16 -4.89 3.37
N GLY A 173 31.62 -4.40 2.22
CA GLY A 173 33.03 -4.15 1.92
C GLY A 173 33.78 -5.42 1.46
N ASP A 174 33.08 -6.45 0.98
CA ASP A 174 33.67 -7.69 0.50
C ASP A 174 34.19 -7.60 -0.95
N GLY A 175 33.89 -6.51 -1.65
CA GLY A 175 34.25 -6.23 -3.04
C GLY A 175 33.20 -6.70 -4.05
N SER A 176 32.06 -7.17 -3.60
CA SER A 176 30.91 -7.54 -4.45
C SER A 176 29.76 -6.58 -4.19
N ASP A 177 29.07 -6.14 -5.25
CA ASP A 177 27.91 -5.25 -5.10
C ASP A 177 26.66 -6.04 -4.71
N GLU A 178 26.00 -5.65 -3.63
CA GLU A 178 24.65 -6.06 -3.28
C GLU A 178 23.62 -5.35 -4.14
N THR A 179 22.54 -6.07 -4.43
CA THR A 179 21.37 -5.49 -5.10
C THR A 179 20.44 -4.88 -4.08
N VAL A 180 20.30 -3.56 -4.09
CA VAL A 180 19.36 -2.82 -3.24
C VAL A 180 18.13 -2.44 -4.07
N ARG A 181 16.95 -2.92 -3.67
CA ARG A 181 15.68 -2.65 -4.33
C ARG A 181 14.88 -1.64 -3.52
N LEU A 182 14.33 -0.66 -4.19
CA LEU A 182 13.31 0.23 -3.64
C LEU A 182 11.94 -0.35 -4.02
N CYS A 183 11.16 -0.69 -3.03
CA CYS A 183 9.85 -1.31 -3.18
C CYS A 183 8.75 -0.35 -2.71
N ALA A 184 7.72 -0.16 -3.56
CA ALA A 184 6.47 0.48 -3.19
C ALA A 184 5.50 -0.59 -2.68
N GLU A 185 4.91 -0.38 -1.51
CA GLU A 185 3.92 -1.30 -0.95
C GLU A 185 2.50 -0.86 -1.33
N GLU A 186 1.61 -1.82 -1.49
CA GLU A 186 0.19 -1.53 -1.63
C GLU A 186 -0.36 -0.97 -0.32
N THR A 187 -1.29 -0.05 -0.43
CA THR A 187 -1.88 0.62 0.73
C THR A 187 -2.95 -0.26 1.37
N VAL A 188 -2.97 -0.28 2.69
CA VAL A 188 -3.98 -0.96 3.48
C VAL A 188 -4.73 0.08 4.30
N GLU A 189 -6.04 0.20 4.06
CA GLU A 189 -6.91 1.14 4.77
C GLU A 189 -8.12 0.41 5.35
N PRO A 190 -8.61 0.80 6.53
CA PRO A 190 -9.85 0.23 7.04
C PRO A 190 -11.01 0.65 6.12
N ASP A 191 -11.85 -0.31 5.75
CA ASP A 191 -13.11 -0.02 5.09
C ASP A 191 -14.16 0.52 6.10
N GLU A 192 -15.38 0.79 5.62
CA GLU A 192 -16.50 1.27 6.45
C GLU A 192 -16.83 0.34 7.63
N SER A 193 -16.47 -0.93 7.55
CA SER A 193 -16.66 -1.93 8.60
C SER A 193 -15.43 -2.11 9.50
N GLY A 194 -14.33 -1.36 9.22
CA GLY A 194 -13.06 -1.47 9.93
C GLY A 194 -12.19 -2.65 9.49
N VAL A 195 -12.55 -3.32 8.39
CA VAL A 195 -11.74 -4.41 7.81
C VAL A 195 -10.61 -3.81 6.97
N PRO A 196 -9.35 -4.27 7.14
CA PRO A 196 -8.21 -3.80 6.36
C PRO A 196 -8.38 -4.15 4.87
N LEU A 197 -8.66 -3.14 4.05
CA LEU A 197 -8.84 -3.25 2.60
C LEU A 197 -7.53 -2.89 1.90
N VAL A 198 -7.01 -3.80 1.10
CA VAL A 198 -5.84 -3.56 0.24
C VAL A 198 -6.30 -2.90 -1.06
N THR A 199 -5.70 -1.75 -1.38
CA THR A 199 -6.02 -0.98 -2.58
C THR A 199 -4.77 -0.78 -3.43
N ASP A 200 -4.90 -0.95 -4.73
CA ASP A 200 -3.85 -0.71 -5.75
C ASP A 200 -3.97 0.70 -6.35
N GLU A 201 -5.07 1.41 -6.07
CA GLU A 201 -5.38 2.73 -6.64
C GLU A 201 -4.92 3.90 -5.75
N ALA A 202 -4.28 3.61 -4.62
CA ALA A 202 -3.81 4.67 -3.74
C ALA A 202 -2.73 5.51 -4.46
N ALA A 203 -2.97 6.81 -4.57
CA ALA A 203 -1.99 7.77 -5.09
C ALA A 203 -0.74 7.81 -4.19
N LEU A 204 -0.91 7.52 -2.90
CA LEU A 204 0.15 7.55 -1.89
C LEU A 204 0.47 6.15 -1.40
N ARG A 205 1.75 5.77 -1.44
CA ARG A 205 2.24 4.46 -1.03
C ARG A 205 3.34 4.55 0.03
N PRO A 206 3.44 3.59 0.96
CA PRO A 206 4.64 3.40 1.77
C PRO A 206 5.75 2.77 0.94
N TYR A 207 7.00 3.11 1.28
CA TYR A 207 8.18 2.62 0.58
C TYR A 207 9.16 1.98 1.55
N ARG A 208 9.90 0.96 1.06
CA ARG A 208 11.01 0.35 1.78
C ARG A 208 12.16 -0.02 0.86
N LEU A 209 13.35 -0.08 1.40
CA LEU A 209 14.49 -0.72 0.75
C LEU A 209 14.55 -2.19 1.14
N GLU A 210 14.89 -3.04 0.18
CA GLU A 210 15.16 -4.46 0.37
C GLU A 210 16.51 -4.82 -0.22
N THR A 211 17.27 -5.64 0.49
CA THR A 211 18.55 -6.19 0.01
C THR A 211 18.80 -7.55 0.64
N GLU A 212 19.80 -8.25 0.12
CA GLU A 212 20.34 -9.47 0.72
C GLU A 212 21.83 -9.28 0.88
N VAL A 213 22.34 -9.40 2.10
CA VAL A 213 23.76 -9.32 2.47
C VAL A 213 24.12 -10.60 3.20
N ASP A 214 25.17 -11.28 2.77
CA ASP A 214 25.61 -12.56 3.34
C ASP A 214 24.51 -13.64 3.41
N GLY A 215 23.60 -13.68 2.42
CA GLY A 215 22.47 -14.60 2.39
C GLY A 215 21.33 -14.27 3.36
N ARG A 216 21.39 -13.11 4.02
CA ARG A 216 20.36 -12.61 4.92
C ARG A 216 19.56 -11.50 4.26
N ALA A 217 18.27 -11.71 4.11
CA ALA A 217 17.35 -10.67 3.65
C ALA A 217 17.18 -9.57 4.71
N VAL A 218 17.28 -8.32 4.29
CA VAL A 218 17.13 -7.14 5.13
C VAL A 218 16.17 -6.18 4.46
N ALA A 219 15.23 -5.63 5.23
CA ALA A 219 14.31 -4.59 4.78
C ALA A 219 14.37 -3.38 5.72
N CYS A 220 14.24 -2.18 5.14
CA CYS A 220 14.24 -0.91 5.87
C CYS A 220 13.10 -0.04 5.34
N ALA A 221 12.12 0.28 6.19
CA ALA A 221 11.05 1.21 5.84
C ALA A 221 11.61 2.62 5.64
N LEU A 222 11.11 3.32 4.62
CA LEU A 222 11.39 4.73 4.39
C LEU A 222 10.24 5.55 4.98
N GLY A 223 10.57 6.35 5.98
CA GLY A 223 9.59 7.13 6.73
C GLY A 223 9.11 6.48 8.02
N ASP A 224 8.31 7.23 8.76
CA ASP A 224 7.67 6.76 9.97
C ASP A 224 6.41 5.93 9.65
N ALA A 225 5.89 5.24 10.66
CA ALA A 225 4.70 4.41 10.46
C ALA A 225 3.51 5.27 10.00
N GLY A 226 3.05 5.01 8.78
CA GLY A 226 1.94 5.73 8.15
C GLY A 226 2.34 6.83 7.17
N GLU A 227 3.62 7.18 7.06
CA GLU A 227 4.08 8.07 6.00
C GLU A 227 3.96 7.41 4.63
N ARG A 228 3.48 8.17 3.66
CA ARG A 228 3.20 7.73 2.29
C ARG A 228 3.63 8.80 1.30
N TYR A 229 4.00 8.36 0.10
CA TYR A 229 4.55 9.22 -0.95
C TYR A 229 3.90 8.93 -2.29
N GLU A 230 3.82 9.95 -3.16
CA GLU A 230 3.24 9.82 -4.50
C GLU A 230 4.13 9.00 -5.45
N GLY A 231 5.46 9.06 -5.27
CA GLY A 231 6.35 8.36 -6.17
C GLY A 231 7.82 8.49 -5.82
N VAL A 232 8.65 7.94 -6.70
CA VAL A 232 10.11 8.00 -6.61
C VAL A 232 10.64 9.04 -7.57
N ALA A 233 11.15 10.15 -7.04
CA ALA A 233 11.81 11.16 -7.84
C ALA A 233 13.26 10.77 -8.17
N ARG A 234 13.99 10.15 -7.21
CA ARG A 234 15.38 9.74 -7.36
C ARG A 234 15.71 8.51 -6.53
N LEU A 235 16.58 7.66 -7.08
CA LEU A 235 17.26 6.58 -6.38
C LEU A 235 18.68 6.47 -6.93
N PHE A 236 19.69 6.59 -6.07
CA PHE A 236 21.09 6.49 -6.49
C PHE A 236 22.00 6.09 -5.32
N VAL A 237 23.25 5.74 -5.65
CA VAL A 237 24.32 5.49 -4.69
C VAL A 237 25.30 6.64 -4.75
N THR A 238 25.77 7.06 -3.61
CA THR A 238 26.90 7.98 -3.43
C THR A 238 27.84 7.43 -2.35
N ALA A 239 28.85 8.19 -1.98
CA ALA A 239 29.78 7.81 -0.90
C ALA A 239 29.77 8.87 0.20
N ASP A 240 29.98 8.43 1.43
CA ASP A 240 30.30 9.34 2.52
C ASP A 240 31.77 9.84 2.41
N ARG A 241 32.20 10.63 3.38
CA ARG A 241 33.58 11.17 3.40
C ARG A 241 34.65 10.09 3.55
N ALA A 242 34.33 8.93 4.08
CA ALA A 242 35.23 7.80 4.22
C ALA A 242 35.24 6.91 2.98
N GLY A 243 34.36 7.13 2.02
CA GLY A 243 34.19 6.33 0.82
C GLY A 243 33.20 5.18 0.98
N ALA A 244 32.50 5.08 2.13
CA ALA A 244 31.47 4.07 2.33
C ALA A 244 30.22 4.40 1.51
N PRO A 245 29.54 3.38 0.93
CA PRO A 245 28.36 3.59 0.10
C PRO A 245 27.19 4.12 0.93
N VAL A 246 26.48 5.08 0.35
CA VAL A 246 25.24 5.67 0.88
C VAL A 246 24.17 5.54 -0.18
N ILE A 247 23.08 4.87 0.15
CA ILE A 247 21.89 4.77 -0.70
C ILE A 247 21.01 6.00 -0.45
N VAL A 248 20.62 6.67 -1.52
CA VAL A 248 19.79 7.86 -1.42
C VAL A 248 18.49 7.66 -2.20
N ALA A 249 17.37 7.84 -1.53
CA ALA A 249 16.04 7.86 -2.12
C ALA A 249 15.39 9.23 -1.89
N GLY A 250 14.95 9.87 -2.97
CA GLY A 250 14.09 11.04 -2.95
C GLY A 250 12.67 10.64 -3.32
N LEU A 251 11.74 10.77 -2.40
CA LEU A 251 10.34 10.41 -2.58
C LEU A 251 9.49 11.67 -2.67
N SER A 252 8.59 11.74 -3.65
CA SER A 252 7.68 12.88 -3.83
C SER A 252 6.64 12.90 -2.71
N GLU A 253 6.59 14.00 -1.95
CA GLU A 253 5.55 14.24 -0.96
C GLU A 253 4.22 14.59 -1.66
N GLU A 254 3.10 14.43 -0.94
CA GLU A 254 1.77 14.77 -1.47
C GLU A 254 1.65 16.27 -1.71
N GLY A 255 1.15 16.66 -2.88
CA GLY A 255 0.75 18.01 -3.22
C GLY A 255 1.50 18.62 -4.40
N GLU A 256 1.06 19.83 -4.77
CA GLU A 256 1.60 20.58 -5.93
C GLU A 256 2.97 21.24 -5.64
N SER A 257 3.49 21.15 -4.42
CA SER A 257 4.74 21.83 -4.01
C SER A 257 5.99 21.28 -4.68
N GLY A 258 5.95 20.04 -5.18
CA GLY A 258 7.11 19.31 -5.71
C GLY A 258 8.18 19.02 -4.64
N GLU A 259 7.80 19.00 -3.36
CA GLU A 259 8.70 18.68 -2.27
C GLU A 259 9.07 17.20 -2.24
N LEU A 260 10.30 16.93 -1.79
CA LEU A 260 10.85 15.58 -1.67
C LEU A 260 11.20 15.27 -0.23
N ALA A 261 10.76 14.11 0.25
CA ALA A 261 11.37 13.46 1.39
C ALA A 261 12.67 12.78 0.95
N VAL A 262 13.79 13.17 1.55
CA VAL A 262 15.11 12.63 1.21
C VAL A 262 15.56 11.66 2.29
N TYR A 263 15.82 10.43 1.89
CA TYR A 263 16.33 9.35 2.72
C TYR A 263 17.74 9.01 2.29
N ALA A 264 18.72 9.24 3.16
CA ALA A 264 20.09 8.79 2.99
C ALA A 264 20.35 7.66 4.00
N LEU A 265 20.84 6.52 3.54
CA LEU A 265 21.05 5.32 4.35
C LEU A 265 22.43 4.74 4.13
N SER A 266 23.13 4.45 5.21
CA SER A 266 24.40 3.71 5.21
C SER A 266 24.18 2.32 5.80
N TRP A 267 25.02 1.38 5.40
CA TRP A 267 25.03 0.06 6.00
C TRP A 267 25.85 0.06 7.31
N ASP A 268 25.31 -0.60 8.32
CA ASP A 268 26.03 -0.87 9.57
C ASP A 268 26.33 -2.38 9.68
N SER A 269 27.55 -2.77 9.36
CA SER A 269 27.97 -4.16 9.43
C SER A 269 27.94 -4.73 10.85
N GLY A 270 28.00 -3.89 11.89
CA GLY A 270 27.92 -4.33 13.29
C GLY A 270 26.51 -4.81 13.67
N THR A 271 25.47 -4.18 13.14
CA THR A 271 24.06 -4.56 13.36
C THR A 271 23.48 -5.37 12.20
N GLY A 272 24.10 -5.35 11.02
CA GLY A 272 23.59 -5.95 9.79
C GLY A 272 22.29 -5.29 9.34
N SER A 273 22.23 -3.96 9.36
CA SER A 273 21.04 -3.19 9.02
C SER A 273 21.38 -1.82 8.44
N PHE A 274 20.42 -1.20 7.76
CA PHE A 274 20.52 0.19 7.35
C PHE A 274 20.39 1.14 8.53
N VAL A 275 21.20 2.20 8.53
CA VAL A 275 21.10 3.33 9.44
C VAL A 275 20.79 4.57 8.65
N ARG A 276 19.75 5.30 9.08
CA ARG A 276 19.37 6.58 8.47
C ARG A 276 20.41 7.65 8.81
N LEU A 277 20.83 8.34 7.77
CA LEU A 277 21.66 9.53 7.87
C LEU A 277 20.79 10.76 7.72
N GLU A 278 21.09 11.82 8.43
CA GLU A 278 20.38 13.07 8.31
C GLU A 278 20.68 13.74 6.95
N ALA A 279 19.64 14.15 6.22
CA ALA A 279 19.72 15.04 5.08
C ALA A 279 19.15 16.42 5.53
N PRO A 280 20.01 17.35 5.94
CA PRO A 280 19.56 18.57 6.59
C PRO A 280 18.82 19.48 5.63
N ARG A 281 17.79 20.14 6.14
CA ARG A 281 17.11 21.27 5.52
C ARG A 281 17.59 22.54 6.21
N TYR A 282 17.82 23.59 5.43
CA TYR A 282 18.33 24.86 5.95
C TYR A 282 17.26 25.92 5.90
N SER A 283 17.23 26.78 6.90
CA SER A 283 16.43 28.01 6.91
C SER A 283 17.20 29.17 6.27
N ILE A 284 16.50 30.22 5.90
CA ILE A 284 17.11 31.49 5.50
C ILE A 284 16.50 32.64 6.26
N GLN A 285 17.26 33.71 6.36
CA GLN A 285 16.81 35.00 6.84
C GLN A 285 17.22 36.07 5.84
N GLY A 286 16.26 36.86 5.37
CA GLY A 286 16.48 37.97 4.45
C GLY A 286 16.19 39.32 5.11
N LEU A 287 17.09 40.28 4.96
CA LEU A 287 16.93 41.66 5.35
C LEU A 287 17.05 42.56 4.11
N LEU A 288 16.05 43.42 3.91
CA LEU A 288 16.06 44.35 2.78
C LEU A 288 16.63 45.70 3.22
N GLU A 289 17.68 46.14 2.54
CA GLU A 289 18.26 47.49 2.67
C GLU A 289 18.23 48.19 1.32
N GLY A 290 17.28 49.10 1.10
CA GLY A 290 17.07 49.73 -0.18
C GLY A 290 16.63 48.77 -1.27
N THR A 291 17.49 48.50 -2.25
CA THR A 291 17.27 47.54 -3.33
C THR A 291 18.13 46.27 -3.19
N THR A 292 18.84 46.14 -2.08
CA THR A 292 19.69 44.98 -1.81
C THR A 292 19.07 44.12 -0.73
N ALA A 293 18.89 42.84 -1.01
CA ALA A 293 18.48 41.86 -0.02
C ALA A 293 19.71 41.10 0.50
N HIS A 294 19.96 41.26 1.80
CA HIS A 294 21.00 40.48 2.52
C HIS A 294 20.38 39.16 2.96
N VAL A 295 20.82 38.07 2.40
CA VAL A 295 20.28 36.72 2.68
C VAL A 295 21.32 35.90 3.43
N VAL A 296 20.92 35.31 4.56
CA VAL A 296 21.79 34.53 5.42
C VAL A 296 21.17 33.17 5.70
N VAL A 297 21.97 32.12 5.72
CA VAL A 297 21.64 30.79 6.24
C VAL A 297 22.18 30.70 7.67
N PRO A 298 21.32 30.80 8.70
CA PRO A 298 21.78 30.93 10.09
C PRO A 298 22.59 29.71 10.56
N GLU A 299 22.25 28.52 10.11
CA GLU A 299 22.86 27.27 10.55
C GLU A 299 24.31 27.13 10.06
N THR A 300 24.65 27.73 8.92
CA THR A 300 26.00 27.65 8.34
C THR A 300 26.76 28.96 8.37
N GLY A 301 26.04 30.06 8.55
CA GLY A 301 26.60 31.41 8.45
C GLY A 301 26.89 31.85 7.01
N ASN A 302 26.49 31.06 6.00
CA ASN A 302 26.61 31.46 4.62
C ASN A 302 25.70 32.66 4.34
N ALA A 303 26.20 33.67 3.64
CA ALA A 303 25.47 34.90 3.35
C ALA A 303 25.81 35.42 1.97
N GLU A 304 24.81 36.02 1.31
CA GLU A 304 24.96 36.65 -0.02
C GLU A 304 24.02 37.84 -0.14
N ASP A 305 24.44 38.79 -0.94
CA ASP A 305 23.68 39.99 -1.26
C ASP A 305 23.04 39.86 -2.64
N LEU A 306 21.72 40.01 -2.70
CA LEU A 306 20.96 40.00 -3.95
C LEU A 306 20.54 41.44 -4.32
N ASP A 307 20.99 41.93 -5.49
CA ASP A 307 20.45 43.14 -6.06
C ASP A 307 19.08 42.88 -6.73
N LEU A 308 18.02 43.34 -6.09
CA LEU A 308 16.65 43.13 -6.54
C LEU A 308 16.37 43.79 -7.88
N ASN A 309 17.04 44.91 -8.23
CA ASN A 309 16.87 45.51 -9.56
C ASN A 309 17.50 44.67 -10.66
N TRP A 310 18.66 44.04 -10.39
CA TRP A 310 19.27 43.08 -11.30
C TRP A 310 18.39 41.86 -11.48
N TRP A 311 17.85 41.31 -10.38
CA TRP A 311 16.98 40.15 -10.41
C TRP A 311 15.70 40.45 -11.19
N LEU A 312 15.00 41.57 -10.93
CA LEU A 312 13.82 42.03 -11.66
C LEU A 312 14.12 42.23 -13.16
N SER A 313 15.29 42.77 -13.51
CA SER A 313 15.66 42.98 -14.91
C SER A 313 15.83 41.67 -15.69
N ARG A 314 16.11 40.57 -15.00
CA ARG A 314 16.25 39.24 -15.60
C ARG A 314 14.95 38.46 -15.71
N GLN A 315 14.02 38.65 -14.78
CA GLN A 315 12.69 38.04 -14.89
C GLN A 315 11.90 38.49 -16.08
N ASN A 316 12.39 39.57 -16.71
CA ASN A 316 11.92 40.09 -17.93
C ASN A 316 10.53 40.45 -18.27
N ALA A 317 10.44 41.49 -18.88
CA ALA A 317 9.59 42.04 -19.93
C ALA A 317 8.22 41.40 -20.27
N GLN A 318 7.82 40.23 -19.77
CA GLN A 318 6.53 39.64 -20.07
C GLN A 318 5.53 39.71 -18.93
N THR A 319 5.97 39.90 -17.69
CA THR A 319 5.08 40.08 -16.54
C THR A 319 5.63 41.22 -15.69
N ALA A 320 5.34 42.45 -16.10
CA ALA A 320 5.51 43.55 -15.15
C ALA A 320 4.58 43.34 -13.97
N PRO A 321 5.08 43.15 -12.72
CA PRO A 321 4.20 43.04 -11.57
C PRO A 321 3.48 44.38 -11.41
N GLU A 322 2.16 44.36 -11.42
CA GLU A 322 1.33 45.53 -11.10
C GLU A 322 1.47 46.03 -9.67
N ALA A 323 2.26 45.36 -8.83
CA ALA A 323 2.36 45.68 -7.41
C ALA A 323 3.78 45.48 -6.84
N GLY A 324 4.47 46.60 -6.63
CA GLY A 324 5.53 46.68 -5.63
C GLY A 324 6.86 45.96 -5.99
N GLN A 325 7.96 46.42 -5.39
CA GLN A 325 9.21 45.67 -5.38
C GLN A 325 9.03 44.37 -4.61
N PRO A 326 9.56 43.21 -5.13
CA PRO A 326 9.57 42.00 -4.36
C PRO A 326 10.32 42.23 -3.04
N GLY A 327 9.80 41.64 -1.97
CA GLY A 327 10.51 41.60 -0.70
C GLY A 327 11.76 40.75 -0.77
N ALA A 328 12.62 40.83 0.22
CA ALA A 328 13.76 39.92 0.35
C ALA A 328 13.29 38.47 0.41
N PRO A 329 14.09 37.50 -0.09
CA PRO A 329 13.82 36.10 0.17
C PRO A 329 13.90 35.84 1.67
N GLU A 330 12.81 35.36 2.26
CA GLU A 330 12.69 35.16 3.71
C GLU A 330 12.48 33.69 4.09
N GLN A 331 12.17 32.83 3.12
CA GLN A 331 11.89 31.43 3.36
C GLN A 331 12.62 30.51 2.37
N ALA A 332 13.26 29.47 2.88
CA ALA A 332 13.62 28.31 2.10
C ALA A 332 12.46 27.31 2.21
N GLY A 333 11.98 26.82 1.08
CA GLY A 333 10.98 25.77 1.01
C GLY A 333 11.57 24.40 1.37
N GLY A 334 10.73 23.37 1.27
CA GLY A 334 11.18 21.97 1.37
C GLY A 334 12.17 21.62 0.26
N THR A 335 12.81 20.47 0.38
CA THR A 335 13.71 19.98 -0.67
C THR A 335 12.91 19.71 -1.94
N CYS A 336 13.26 20.34 -3.04
CA CYS A 336 12.64 20.11 -4.36
C CYS A 336 13.54 19.34 -5.33
N GLY A 337 14.82 19.13 -4.95
CA GLY A 337 15.75 18.36 -5.75
C GLY A 337 16.81 17.70 -4.90
N VAL A 338 17.21 16.48 -5.28
CA VAL A 338 18.34 15.77 -4.72
C VAL A 338 19.12 15.08 -5.83
N GLY A 339 20.45 15.10 -5.76
CA GLY A 339 21.31 14.47 -6.73
C GLY A 339 22.64 14.03 -6.12
N PRO A 340 23.41 13.19 -6.84
CA PRO A 340 24.73 12.81 -6.40
C PRO A 340 25.70 14.00 -6.50
N ALA A 341 26.60 14.10 -5.52
CA ALA A 341 27.76 14.97 -5.55
C ALA A 341 29.04 14.10 -5.60
N GLU A 342 30.21 14.72 -5.74
CA GLU A 342 31.49 13.98 -5.75
C GLU A 342 31.66 13.13 -4.49
N GLN A 343 31.27 13.68 -3.35
CA GLN A 343 31.10 12.97 -2.08
C GLN A 343 29.84 13.47 -1.42
N GLY A 344 28.88 12.56 -1.15
CA GLY A 344 27.63 12.91 -0.54
C GLY A 344 26.53 13.29 -1.55
N ILE A 345 25.68 14.22 -1.21
CA ILE A 345 24.52 14.65 -2.00
C ILE A 345 24.50 16.16 -2.23
N GLN A 346 23.86 16.56 -3.30
CA GLN A 346 23.41 17.93 -3.51
C GLN A 346 21.91 18.01 -3.19
N VAL A 347 21.54 18.93 -2.31
CA VAL A 347 20.16 19.21 -1.91
C VAL A 347 19.78 20.58 -2.45
N ILE A 348 18.60 20.70 -3.05
CA ILE A 348 18.10 21.95 -3.64
C ILE A 348 16.80 22.34 -2.93
N GLN A 349 16.76 23.57 -2.41
CA GLN A 349 15.61 24.15 -1.76
C GLN A 349 15.20 25.44 -2.47
N PRO A 350 13.91 25.63 -2.83
CA PRO A 350 13.47 26.87 -3.43
C PRO A 350 13.48 28.01 -2.40
N LEU A 351 13.81 29.19 -2.87
CA LEU A 351 13.83 30.42 -2.08
C LEU A 351 12.62 31.28 -2.46
N TRP A 352 11.82 31.61 -1.48
CA TRP A 352 10.58 32.35 -1.66
C TRP A 352 10.63 33.70 -0.95
N ASN A 353 9.95 34.70 -1.52
CA ASN A 353 9.64 35.93 -0.78
C ASN A 353 8.68 35.65 0.40
N ARG A 354 8.46 36.66 1.24
CA ARG A 354 7.67 36.56 2.49
C ARG A 354 6.31 35.88 2.31
N ASP A 355 5.64 36.15 1.20
CA ASP A 355 4.29 35.67 0.95
C ASP A 355 4.24 34.35 0.19
N GLN A 356 5.40 33.72 -0.07
CA GLN A 356 5.56 32.54 -0.94
C GLN A 356 4.93 32.72 -2.34
N ALA A 357 4.68 33.96 -2.73
CA ALA A 357 4.03 34.28 -3.98
C ALA A 357 5.00 34.21 -5.18
N GLU A 358 6.31 34.28 -4.90
CA GLU A 358 7.31 34.36 -5.94
C GLU A 358 8.58 33.62 -5.54
N LYS A 359 9.00 32.68 -6.39
CA LYS A 359 10.25 31.96 -6.24
C LYS A 359 11.39 32.84 -6.77
N MET A 360 12.36 33.11 -5.92
CA MET A 360 13.47 34.04 -6.21
C MET A 360 14.76 33.32 -6.64
N GLY A 361 14.84 32.02 -6.40
CA GLY A 361 16.01 31.22 -6.73
C GLY A 361 16.02 29.92 -5.93
N TRP A 362 17.21 29.38 -5.75
CA TRP A 362 17.43 28.14 -4.99
C TRP A 362 18.63 28.27 -4.06
N LEU A 363 18.49 27.65 -2.88
CA LEU A 363 19.62 27.34 -2.03
C LEU A 363 20.13 25.95 -2.41
N VAL A 364 21.34 25.87 -2.90
CA VAL A 364 22.01 24.65 -3.30
C VAL A 364 23.05 24.28 -2.25
N THR A 365 22.84 23.16 -1.58
CA THR A 365 23.75 22.70 -0.52
C THR A 365 24.32 21.34 -0.87
N GLN A 366 25.64 21.23 -0.88
CA GLN A 366 26.32 19.94 -0.96
C GLN A 366 26.64 19.46 0.44
N VAL A 367 26.12 18.28 0.77
CA VAL A 367 26.26 17.64 2.08
C VAL A 367 26.97 16.31 1.92
N THR A 368 27.94 16.03 2.78
CA THR A 368 28.52 14.71 2.98
C THR A 368 28.30 14.26 4.42
N TRP A 369 28.69 13.05 4.75
CA TRP A 369 28.62 12.56 6.13
C TRP A 369 30.01 12.21 6.65
N LYS A 370 30.26 12.59 7.88
CA LYS A 370 31.44 12.21 8.63
C LYS A 370 30.99 11.60 9.95
N ASP A 371 31.36 10.36 10.21
CA ASP A 371 30.93 9.63 11.41
C ASP A 371 29.40 9.61 11.56
N ARG A 372 28.66 9.53 10.43
CA ARG A 372 27.20 9.60 10.30
C ARG A 372 26.56 10.97 10.53
N GLU A 373 27.34 11.98 10.88
CA GLU A 373 26.86 13.35 11.05
C GLU A 373 26.96 14.13 9.73
N PRO A 374 25.95 14.91 9.37
CA PRO A 374 25.99 15.71 8.14
C PRO A 374 27.03 16.83 8.24
N ALA A 375 27.75 17.03 7.15
CA ALA A 375 28.72 18.10 7.02
C ALA A 375 28.53 18.83 5.69
N VAL A 376 28.37 20.14 5.74
CA VAL A 376 28.28 20.99 4.55
C VAL A 376 29.67 21.05 3.89
N VAL A 377 29.73 20.69 2.62
CA VAL A 377 30.93 20.80 1.77
C VAL A 377 30.95 22.13 1.05
N SER A 378 29.81 22.50 0.47
CA SER A 378 29.59 23.81 -0.17
C SER A 378 28.13 24.19 -0.07
N GLN A 379 27.89 25.49 -0.06
CA GLN A 379 26.54 26.03 -0.09
C GLN A 379 26.56 27.36 -0.84
N TYR A 380 25.62 27.56 -1.74
CA TYR A 380 25.52 28.78 -2.51
C TYR A 380 24.07 29.06 -2.89
N PHE A 381 23.79 30.31 -3.20
CA PHE A 381 22.53 30.76 -3.71
C PHE A 381 22.57 30.77 -5.25
N ASP A 382 21.55 30.18 -5.86
CA ASP A 382 21.37 30.25 -7.32
C ASP A 382 20.14 31.15 -7.61
N TRP A 383 20.42 32.38 -7.98
CA TRP A 383 19.42 33.40 -8.26
C TRP A 383 18.90 33.39 -9.69
N GLN A 384 19.04 32.29 -10.41
CA GLN A 384 18.52 32.22 -11.76
C GLN A 384 17.00 32.31 -11.74
N ALA A 385 16.49 33.35 -12.40
CA ALA A 385 15.09 33.36 -12.78
C ALA A 385 14.84 32.19 -13.72
N GLU A 386 13.76 31.44 -13.49
CA GLU A 386 13.34 30.41 -14.44
C GLU A 386 13.27 31.06 -15.84
N ALA A 387 14.02 30.53 -16.77
CA ALA A 387 13.72 30.79 -18.17
C ALA A 387 12.35 30.18 -18.41
N ALA A 388 11.32 30.98 -18.62
CA ALA A 388 10.01 30.51 -18.98
C ALA A 388 10.16 29.60 -20.21
N GLU A 389 9.84 28.29 -20.03
CA GLU A 389 9.68 27.38 -21.15
C GLU A 389 8.44 27.75 -21.97
#